data_fb6bfe8824d1bab939a47a701cf0b981
#
_entry.id   fb6bfe8824d1bab939a47a701cf0b981
#
_cell.length_a   1.000
_cell.length_b   1.000
_cell.length_c   1.000
_cell.angle_alpha   90.00
_cell.angle_beta   90.00
_cell.angle_gamma   90.00
#
_symmetry.space_group_name_H-M   'P 1'
#
loop_
_entity.id
_entity.type
_entity.pdbx_description
1 polymer ?
#
loop_
_entity_poly.entity_id
_entity_poly.type
_entity_poly.pdbx_seq_one_letter_code
_entity_poly.pdbx_strand_id
1 'polypeptide(L)'
;MGEAVNVINLDEPAERAARPSAVARWRRRVPVKAVALVVLGVLVGAVAGQRWEAARQEGRRAAEVSLFVTVAGTESAQGDGTRLTIDGTVTVLNGGPRPVQVTGADVVADVMVWGDHRIEPGAAGWFRVNATIPCTDDAASRPLRVGLVAVTEDGVRRPVTTALQLNGSSWQDQVRRGCPRR
;
A
#
# COMPACT_ATOMS: atom_id res chain seq x y z
N MET A 1 43.94 -7.01 -55.39
CA MET A 1 43.43 -7.71 -54.19
C MET A 1 41.96 -7.95 -54.42
N GLY A 2 41.61 -9.17 -54.89
CA GLY A 2 40.24 -9.54 -55.22
C GLY A 2 39.65 -10.30 -54.05
N GLU A 3 38.53 -9.81 -53.55
CA GLU A 3 37.74 -10.44 -52.51
C GLU A 3 36.86 -11.52 -53.13
N ALA A 4 37.07 -12.77 -52.75
CA ALA A 4 36.28 -13.91 -53.22
C ALA A 4 34.94 -13.94 -52.53
N VAL A 5 33.87 -13.66 -53.25
CA VAL A 5 32.51 -13.79 -52.80
C VAL A 5 32.14 -15.27 -52.74
N ASN A 6 31.91 -15.78 -51.54
CA ASN A 6 31.51 -17.15 -51.29
C ASN A 6 29.99 -17.30 -51.59
N VAL A 7 29.62 -17.80 -52.75
CA VAL A 7 28.24 -18.04 -53.18
C VAL A 7 27.78 -19.34 -52.53
N ILE A 8 26.84 -19.27 -51.58
CA ILE A 8 26.22 -20.41 -50.96
C ILE A 8 25.18 -20.92 -51.94
N ASN A 9 25.37 -22.12 -52.48
CA ASN A 9 24.46 -22.79 -53.37
C ASN A 9 23.31 -23.45 -52.56
N LEU A 10 22.12 -22.87 -52.64
CA LEU A 10 20.91 -23.27 -51.86
C LEU A 10 20.11 -24.39 -52.52
N ASP A 11 20.53 -24.91 -53.70
CA ASP A 11 19.76 -25.86 -54.47
C ASP A 11 20.22 -27.32 -54.33
N GLU A 12 20.89 -27.70 -53.26
CA GLU A 12 21.22 -29.10 -53.03
C GLU A 12 20.05 -29.79 -52.32
N PRO A 13 19.29 -30.65 -52.95
CA PRO A 13 18.20 -31.40 -52.31
C PRO A 13 18.83 -32.40 -51.33
N ALA A 14 18.80 -32.04 -50.06
CA ALA A 14 19.19 -32.97 -48.99
C ALA A 14 18.14 -34.10 -48.93
N GLU A 15 18.40 -35.19 -49.62
CA GLU A 15 17.76 -36.47 -49.32
C GLU A 15 18.13 -36.93 -47.92
N ARG A 16 17.54 -36.27 -46.95
CA ARG A 16 17.57 -36.78 -45.58
C ARG A 16 16.51 -37.86 -45.47
N ALA A 17 16.96 -39.10 -45.60
CA ALA A 17 16.17 -40.27 -45.16
C ALA A 17 15.59 -39.92 -43.77
N ALA A 18 14.25 -39.82 -43.71
CA ALA A 18 13.52 -39.51 -42.50
C ALA A 18 13.75 -40.61 -41.46
N ARG A 19 14.80 -40.45 -40.63
CA ARG A 19 14.94 -41.29 -39.43
C ARG A 19 13.73 -41.03 -38.57
N PRO A 20 12.91 -42.07 -38.27
CA PRO A 20 11.74 -41.90 -37.42
C PRO A 20 12.20 -41.28 -36.11
N SER A 21 11.70 -40.07 -35.81
CA SER A 21 12.10 -39.31 -34.66
C SER A 21 11.93 -40.14 -33.40
N ALA A 22 12.88 -40.09 -32.46
CA ALA A 22 12.83 -40.81 -31.19
C ALA A 22 11.53 -40.53 -30.41
N VAL A 23 10.91 -39.38 -30.66
CA VAL A 23 9.62 -38.94 -30.11
C VAL A 23 8.47 -39.87 -30.57
N ALA A 24 8.47 -40.36 -31.83
CA ALA A 24 7.42 -41.25 -32.32
C ALA A 24 7.48 -42.66 -31.69
N ARG A 25 8.67 -43.07 -31.25
CA ARG A 25 8.85 -44.35 -30.52
C ARG A 25 8.46 -44.27 -29.06
N TRP A 26 8.62 -43.10 -28.44
CA TRP A 26 8.27 -42.88 -27.04
C TRP A 26 6.74 -42.86 -26.83
N ARG A 27 5.98 -42.29 -27.75
CA ARG A 27 4.51 -42.25 -27.70
C ARG A 27 3.84 -43.63 -27.63
N ARG A 28 4.47 -44.70 -28.18
CA ARG A 28 3.88 -46.07 -28.17
C ARG A 28 4.01 -46.83 -26.86
N ARG A 29 4.82 -46.31 -25.90
CA ARG A 29 5.11 -47.02 -24.62
C ARG A 29 4.60 -46.31 -23.37
N VAL A 30 4.02 -45.12 -23.50
CA VAL A 30 3.48 -44.44 -22.35
C VAL A 30 2.14 -45.02 -21.99
N PRO A 31 1.99 -45.74 -20.85
CA PRO A 31 0.71 -46.33 -20.48
C PRO A 31 -0.29 -45.20 -20.22
N VAL A 32 -1.51 -45.32 -20.76
CA VAL A 32 -2.59 -44.32 -20.63
C VAL A 32 -2.80 -43.88 -19.17
N LYS A 33 -2.61 -44.82 -18.24
CA LYS A 33 -2.67 -44.54 -16.78
C LYS A 33 -1.64 -43.52 -16.31
N ALA A 34 -0.41 -43.52 -16.86
CA ALA A 34 0.62 -42.58 -16.51
C ALA A 34 0.29 -41.15 -17.02
N VAL A 35 -0.27 -41.06 -18.23
CA VAL A 35 -0.74 -39.78 -18.81
C VAL A 35 -1.89 -39.22 -17.97
N ALA A 36 -2.86 -40.06 -17.59
CA ALA A 36 -3.97 -39.63 -16.73
C ALA A 36 -3.50 -39.10 -15.34
N LEU A 37 -2.53 -39.76 -14.73
CA LEU A 37 -1.97 -39.33 -13.46
C LEU A 37 -1.24 -37.98 -13.58
N VAL A 38 -0.50 -37.75 -14.65
CA VAL A 38 0.19 -36.48 -14.89
C VAL A 38 -0.84 -35.35 -15.11
N VAL A 39 -1.86 -35.59 -15.91
CA VAL A 39 -2.93 -34.61 -16.15
C VAL A 39 -3.67 -34.27 -14.86
N LEU A 40 -4.00 -35.29 -14.04
CA LEU A 40 -4.63 -35.07 -12.73
C LEU A 40 -3.73 -34.28 -11.82
N GLY A 41 -2.44 -34.61 -11.75
CA GLY A 41 -1.45 -33.86 -10.95
C GLY A 41 -1.33 -32.39 -11.36
N VAL A 42 -1.33 -32.12 -12.67
CA VAL A 42 -1.31 -30.74 -13.19
C VAL A 42 -2.58 -29.97 -12.82
N LEU A 43 -3.75 -30.60 -12.96
CA LEU A 43 -5.02 -29.99 -12.60
C LEU A 43 -5.11 -29.67 -11.09
N VAL A 44 -4.74 -30.62 -10.25
CA VAL A 44 -4.72 -30.44 -8.79
C VAL A 44 -3.70 -29.36 -8.41
N GLY A 45 -2.52 -29.38 -9.02
CA GLY A 45 -1.47 -28.38 -8.80
C GLY A 45 -1.91 -26.96 -9.22
N ALA A 46 -2.60 -26.84 -10.36
CA ALA A 46 -3.12 -25.56 -10.85
C ALA A 46 -4.18 -24.98 -9.91
N VAL A 47 -5.13 -25.82 -9.46
CA VAL A 47 -6.18 -25.37 -8.50
C VAL A 47 -5.57 -25.00 -7.14
N ALA A 48 -4.64 -25.79 -6.65
CA ALA A 48 -3.95 -25.49 -5.40
C ALA A 48 -3.12 -24.20 -5.50
N GLY A 49 -2.42 -24.01 -6.63
CA GLY A 49 -1.66 -22.79 -6.92
C GLY A 49 -2.54 -21.54 -6.96
N GLN A 50 -3.67 -21.60 -7.64
CA GLN A 50 -4.62 -20.47 -7.69
C GLN A 50 -5.20 -20.12 -6.33
N ARG A 51 -5.56 -21.12 -5.52
CA ARG A 51 -6.04 -20.88 -4.14
C ARG A 51 -4.98 -20.27 -3.25
N TRP A 52 -3.73 -20.72 -3.38
CA TRP A 52 -2.61 -20.16 -2.63
C TRP A 52 -2.33 -18.70 -3.02
N GLU A 53 -2.37 -18.38 -4.30
CA GLU A 53 -2.18 -17.01 -4.81
C GLU A 53 -3.32 -16.09 -4.34
N ALA A 54 -4.57 -16.55 -4.41
CA ALA A 54 -5.73 -15.82 -3.90
C ALA A 54 -5.61 -15.55 -2.40
N ALA A 55 -5.23 -16.53 -1.59
CA ALA A 55 -5.00 -16.36 -0.16
C ALA A 55 -3.87 -15.36 0.15
N ARG A 56 -2.78 -15.39 -0.62
CA ARG A 56 -1.69 -14.40 -0.49
C ARG A 56 -2.12 -12.99 -0.86
N GLN A 57 -2.90 -12.82 -1.93
CA GLN A 57 -3.44 -11.52 -2.33
C GLN A 57 -4.43 -11.00 -1.28
N GLU A 58 -5.25 -11.86 -0.72
CA GLU A 58 -6.18 -11.51 0.35
C GLU A 58 -5.45 -11.07 1.62
N GLY A 59 -4.39 -11.77 2.01
CA GLY A 59 -3.51 -11.38 3.11
C GLY A 59 -2.83 -10.02 2.87
N ARG A 60 -2.38 -9.73 1.65
CA ARG A 60 -1.81 -8.41 1.31
C ARG A 60 -2.87 -7.30 1.40
N ARG A 61 -4.07 -7.52 0.88
CA ARG A 61 -5.19 -6.55 0.98
C ARG A 61 -5.61 -6.31 2.43
N ALA A 62 -5.61 -7.35 3.26
CA ALA A 62 -5.91 -7.21 4.69
C ALA A 62 -4.84 -6.39 5.44
N ALA A 63 -3.59 -6.39 4.94
CA ALA A 63 -2.48 -5.63 5.50
C ALA A 63 -2.38 -4.20 4.95
N GLU A 64 -3.12 -3.86 3.90
CA GLU A 64 -3.09 -2.54 3.27
C GLU A 64 -3.89 -1.54 4.10
N VAL A 65 -3.18 -0.62 4.76
CA VAL A 65 -3.76 0.46 5.54
C VAL A 65 -3.50 1.77 4.82
N SER A 66 -4.57 2.47 4.47
CA SER A 66 -4.51 3.80 3.85
C SER A 66 -5.40 4.76 4.65
N LEU A 67 -4.77 5.61 5.45
CA LEU A 67 -5.47 6.60 6.28
C LEU A 67 -5.15 8.01 5.80
N PHE A 68 -6.19 8.82 5.67
CA PHE A 68 -6.10 10.24 5.38
C PHE A 68 -6.61 11.02 6.56
N VAL A 69 -5.89 12.08 6.94
CA VAL A 69 -6.27 12.94 8.08
C VAL A 69 -6.50 14.36 7.59
N THR A 70 -7.58 14.96 8.05
CA THR A 70 -7.93 16.35 7.75
C THR A 70 -8.44 17.05 9.01
N VAL A 71 -8.23 18.37 9.10
CA VAL A 71 -8.77 19.19 10.19
C VAL A 71 -10.29 19.24 10.08
N ALA A 72 -11.00 18.90 11.17
CA ALA A 72 -12.45 19.02 11.26
C ALA A 72 -12.90 20.26 12.05
N GLY A 73 -12.15 20.63 13.09
CA GLY A 73 -12.51 21.77 13.92
C GLY A 73 -11.41 22.21 14.90
N THR A 74 -11.60 23.37 15.49
CA THR A 74 -10.75 23.95 16.54
C THR A 74 -11.60 24.20 17.76
N GLU A 75 -11.18 23.72 18.93
CA GLU A 75 -11.85 23.94 20.21
C GLU A 75 -11.16 25.10 20.95
N SER A 76 -9.83 25.08 21.04
CA SER A 76 -9.04 26.15 21.63
C SER A 76 -7.69 26.32 20.92
N ALA A 77 -7.08 27.50 21.06
CA ALA A 77 -5.73 27.77 20.62
C ALA A 77 -5.04 28.73 21.58
N GLN A 78 -3.88 28.32 22.08
CA GLN A 78 -3.10 29.11 23.06
C GLN A 78 -1.64 29.14 22.59
N GLY A 79 -1.04 30.33 22.57
CA GLY A 79 0.34 30.55 22.15
C GLY A 79 1.13 31.34 23.16
N ASP A 80 2.41 31.06 23.27
CA ASP A 80 3.38 31.82 24.07
C ASP A 80 4.35 32.69 23.24
N GLY A 81 4.07 32.79 21.92
CA GLY A 81 4.90 33.49 20.94
C GLY A 81 6.05 32.64 20.37
N THR A 82 6.38 31.50 20.97
CA THR A 82 7.36 30.52 20.46
C THR A 82 6.73 29.26 20.01
N ARG A 83 5.60 28.88 20.60
CA ARG A 83 4.79 27.71 20.28
C ARG A 83 3.32 28.06 20.34
N LEU A 84 2.54 27.37 19.50
CA LEU A 84 1.09 27.43 19.54
C LEU A 84 0.57 26.01 19.81
N THR A 85 -0.24 25.88 20.85
CA THR A 85 -0.96 24.65 21.15
C THR A 85 -2.40 24.80 20.69
N ILE A 86 -2.88 23.84 19.90
CA ILE A 86 -4.24 23.81 19.38
C ILE A 86 -4.91 22.52 19.87
N ASP A 87 -6.04 22.68 20.58
CA ASP A 87 -6.96 21.59 20.83
C ASP A 87 -8.06 21.61 19.77
N GLY A 88 -8.41 20.45 19.26
CA GLY A 88 -9.41 20.38 18.21
C GLY A 88 -9.77 18.95 17.82
N THR A 89 -10.41 18.86 16.68
CA THR A 89 -10.88 17.60 16.13
C THR A 89 -10.32 17.41 14.73
N VAL A 90 -9.87 16.20 14.45
CA VAL A 90 -9.51 15.76 13.09
C VAL A 90 -10.46 14.66 12.63
N THR A 91 -10.63 14.58 11.33
CA THR A 91 -11.32 13.49 10.66
C THR A 91 -10.29 12.55 10.08
N VAL A 92 -10.40 11.26 10.38
CA VAL A 92 -9.59 10.20 9.79
C VAL A 92 -10.47 9.40 8.85
N LEU A 93 -10.11 9.37 7.58
CA LEU A 93 -10.79 8.60 6.52
C LEU A 93 -10.01 7.31 6.26
N ASN A 94 -10.70 6.19 6.24
CA ASN A 94 -10.15 4.92 5.79
C ASN A 94 -10.27 4.79 4.26
N GLY A 95 -9.19 5.01 3.53
CA GLY A 95 -9.10 4.78 2.10
C GLY A 95 -8.68 3.34 1.74
N GLY A 96 -8.45 2.49 2.73
CA GLY A 96 -8.11 1.08 2.53
C GLY A 96 -9.31 0.21 2.19
N PRO A 97 -9.08 -1.03 1.72
CA PRO A 97 -10.15 -1.93 1.29
C PRO A 97 -10.85 -2.67 2.45
N ARG A 98 -10.32 -2.58 3.65
CA ARG A 98 -10.81 -3.31 4.84
C ARG A 98 -11.08 -2.37 6.01
N PRO A 99 -11.98 -2.75 6.93
CA PRO A 99 -12.17 -2.01 8.17
C PRO A 99 -10.90 -2.00 9.02
N VAL A 100 -10.66 -0.88 9.69
CA VAL A 100 -9.54 -0.72 10.61
C VAL A 100 -10.01 -0.14 11.93
N GLN A 101 -9.47 -0.64 13.03
CA GLN A 101 -9.60 0.00 14.33
C GLN A 101 -8.46 1.01 14.45
N VAL A 102 -8.79 2.29 14.60
CA VAL A 102 -7.79 3.35 14.70
C VAL A 102 -7.74 3.86 16.12
N THR A 103 -6.52 3.88 16.68
CA THR A 103 -6.23 4.45 17.99
C THR A 103 -5.17 5.53 17.86
N GLY A 104 -5.10 6.46 18.81
CA GLY A 104 -4.01 7.40 18.90
C GLY A 104 -2.67 6.67 19.13
N ALA A 105 -1.61 7.20 18.56
CA ALA A 105 -0.25 6.72 18.80
C ALA A 105 0.47 7.62 19.79
N ASP A 106 1.12 6.98 20.72
CA ASP A 106 1.99 7.62 21.72
C ASP A 106 3.41 7.83 21.14
N VAL A 107 3.50 8.38 19.93
CA VAL A 107 4.75 8.47 19.17
C VAL A 107 5.06 9.93 18.86
N VAL A 108 6.34 10.24 18.73
CA VAL A 108 6.95 11.51 18.32
C VAL A 108 6.26 12.10 17.07
N ALA A 109 5.08 12.65 17.28
CA ALA A 109 4.27 13.31 16.28
C ALA A 109 4.02 14.76 16.75
N ASP A 110 3.77 15.63 15.79
CA ASP A 110 3.42 17.03 16.09
C ASP A 110 1.99 17.12 16.65
N VAL A 111 1.21 16.04 16.51
CA VAL A 111 -0.19 15.95 16.91
C VAL A 111 -0.42 14.69 17.73
N MET A 112 -0.89 14.86 18.96
CA MET A 112 -1.38 13.78 19.83
C MET A 112 -2.85 13.52 19.51
N VAL A 113 -3.23 12.26 19.33
CA VAL A 113 -4.58 11.83 18.94
C VAL A 113 -5.18 11.00 20.05
N TRP A 114 -6.43 11.29 20.43
CA TRP A 114 -7.18 10.50 21.41
C TRP A 114 -8.47 9.95 20.81
N GLY A 115 -8.74 8.72 21.14
CA GLY A 115 -9.94 8.00 20.72
C GLY A 115 -9.58 6.63 20.19
N ASP A 116 -10.61 5.83 20.05
CA ASP A 116 -10.57 4.48 19.53
C ASP A 116 -11.85 4.25 18.71
N HIS A 117 -11.68 4.15 17.39
CA HIS A 117 -12.80 4.02 16.47
C HIS A 117 -12.53 2.97 15.41
N ARG A 118 -13.52 2.11 15.16
CA ARG A 118 -13.56 1.26 13.98
C ARG A 118 -14.07 2.08 12.80
N ILE A 119 -13.31 2.11 11.73
CA ILE A 119 -13.60 2.87 10.53
C ILE A 119 -13.72 1.89 9.37
N GLU A 120 -14.92 1.81 8.78
CA GLU A 120 -15.19 1.00 7.60
C GLU A 120 -14.51 1.59 6.33
N PRO A 121 -14.29 0.81 5.26
CA PRO A 121 -13.76 1.29 3.99
C PRO A 121 -14.57 2.47 3.45
N GLY A 122 -13.89 3.58 3.11
CA GLY A 122 -14.52 4.80 2.63
C GLY A 122 -15.28 5.62 3.69
N ALA A 123 -15.33 5.14 4.93
CA ALA A 123 -15.92 5.88 6.04
C ALA A 123 -14.89 6.74 6.77
N ALA A 124 -15.38 7.64 7.62
CA ALA A 124 -14.57 8.53 8.43
C ALA A 124 -14.93 8.44 9.92
N GLY A 125 -13.91 8.63 10.77
CA GLY A 125 -14.05 8.76 12.22
C GLY A 125 -13.49 10.11 12.70
N TRP A 126 -14.04 10.63 13.80
CA TRP A 126 -13.58 11.87 14.41
C TRP A 126 -12.76 11.59 15.67
N PHE A 127 -11.64 12.28 15.77
CA PHE A 127 -10.72 12.13 16.89
C PHE A 127 -10.41 13.47 17.52
N ARG A 128 -10.39 13.53 18.84
CA ARG A 128 -9.84 14.67 19.54
C ARG A 128 -8.33 14.68 19.45
N VAL A 129 -7.76 15.85 19.30
CA VAL A 129 -6.33 16.01 19.13
C VAL A 129 -5.82 17.24 19.85
N ASN A 130 -4.55 17.16 20.25
CA ASN A 130 -3.76 18.31 20.68
C ASN A 130 -2.52 18.40 19.77
N ALA A 131 -2.33 19.55 19.16
CA ALA A 131 -1.19 19.83 18.32
C ALA A 131 -0.32 20.91 18.94
N THR A 132 0.98 20.67 19.01
CA THR A 132 1.96 21.67 19.43
C THR A 132 2.81 22.08 18.24
N ILE A 133 2.62 23.31 17.78
CA ILE A 133 3.21 23.86 16.56
C ILE A 133 4.27 24.89 16.94
N PRO A 134 5.55 24.71 16.58
CA PRO A 134 6.56 25.76 16.75
C PRO A 134 6.27 26.94 15.82
N CYS A 135 6.34 28.15 16.34
CA CYS A 135 6.14 29.38 15.59
C CYS A 135 7.35 29.70 14.71
N THR A 136 7.39 29.10 13.53
CA THR A 136 8.37 29.35 12.46
C THR A 136 7.73 30.12 11.32
N ASP A 137 8.49 30.71 10.44
CA ASP A 137 7.97 31.50 9.31
C ASP A 137 7.09 30.67 8.37
N ASP A 138 7.32 29.37 8.30
CA ASP A 138 6.57 28.40 7.49
C ASP A 138 5.48 27.63 8.26
N ALA A 139 5.29 27.91 9.57
CA ALA A 139 4.40 27.14 10.44
C ALA A 139 2.98 26.98 9.88
N ALA A 140 2.45 28.01 9.22
CA ALA A 140 1.11 28.00 8.67
C ALA A 140 0.96 27.17 7.37
N SER A 141 2.05 26.81 6.72
CA SER A 141 2.08 26.04 5.46
C SER A 141 2.71 24.65 5.60
N ARG A 142 3.45 24.44 6.69
CA ARG A 142 4.11 23.18 6.97
C ARG A 142 3.09 22.09 7.35
N PRO A 143 3.13 20.91 6.72
CA PRO A 143 2.29 19.79 7.15
C PRO A 143 2.74 19.28 8.52
N LEU A 144 1.78 18.97 9.38
CA LEU A 144 2.02 18.35 10.67
C LEU A 144 2.04 16.84 10.54
N ARG A 145 2.92 16.18 11.29
CA ARG A 145 2.95 14.71 11.33
C ARG A 145 1.96 14.21 12.38
N VAL A 146 1.07 13.34 11.95
CA VAL A 146 0.08 12.66 12.78
C VAL A 146 0.46 11.20 12.90
N GLY A 147 0.68 10.74 14.13
CA GLY A 147 0.90 9.33 14.43
C GLY A 147 -0.40 8.64 14.82
N LEU A 148 -0.71 7.54 14.19
CA LEU A 148 -1.87 6.68 14.46
C LEU A 148 -1.41 5.24 14.60
N VAL A 149 -2.19 4.42 15.29
CA VAL A 149 -2.07 2.97 15.27
C VAL A 149 -3.33 2.41 14.63
N ALA A 150 -3.16 1.71 13.52
CA ALA A 150 -4.24 0.95 12.90
C ALA A 150 -4.13 -0.53 13.31
N VAL A 151 -5.21 -1.09 13.81
CA VAL A 151 -5.36 -2.52 14.05
C VAL A 151 -6.23 -3.08 12.94
N THR A 152 -5.68 -3.97 12.15
CA THR A 152 -6.35 -4.60 11.02
C THR A 152 -7.09 -5.86 11.48
N GLU A 153 -7.94 -6.44 10.62
CA GLU A 153 -8.76 -7.62 10.94
C GLU A 153 -7.94 -8.85 11.37
N ASP A 154 -6.67 -8.92 10.97
CA ASP A 154 -5.72 -9.94 11.43
C ASP A 154 -5.20 -9.71 12.86
N GLY A 155 -5.68 -8.66 13.55
CA GLY A 155 -5.27 -8.28 14.89
C GLY A 155 -3.88 -7.63 14.97
N VAL A 156 -3.23 -7.39 13.85
CA VAL A 156 -1.89 -6.81 13.81
C VAL A 156 -1.96 -5.29 13.98
N ARG A 157 -1.19 -4.77 14.93
CA ARG A 157 -1.04 -3.32 15.18
C ARG A 157 0.01 -2.76 14.23
N ARG A 158 -0.40 -1.77 13.44
CA ARG A 158 0.47 -1.11 12.45
C ARG A 158 0.58 0.38 12.77
N PRO A 159 1.77 0.89 13.07
CA PRO A 159 1.97 2.33 13.20
C PRO A 159 1.83 2.98 11.81
N VAL A 160 1.04 4.03 11.74
CA VAL A 160 0.81 4.82 10.52
C VAL A 160 1.17 6.26 10.81
N THR A 161 2.06 6.83 10.00
CA THR A 161 2.36 8.26 10.05
C THR A 161 1.80 8.91 8.79
N THR A 162 0.98 9.93 8.97
CA THR A 162 0.38 10.69 7.86
C THR A 162 0.61 12.18 8.05
N ALA A 163 0.46 12.94 6.97
CA ALA A 163 0.63 14.39 6.98
C ALA A 163 -0.73 15.08 7.08
N LEU A 164 -0.92 15.92 8.10
CA LEU A 164 -2.07 16.80 8.24
C LEU A 164 -1.76 18.13 7.55
N GLN A 165 -2.47 18.43 6.48
CA GLN A 165 -2.34 19.70 5.77
C GLN A 165 -3.14 20.79 6.49
N LEU A 166 -2.48 21.92 6.75
CA LEU A 166 -3.11 23.08 7.40
C LEU A 166 -3.78 24.01 6.41
N ASN A 167 -3.37 23.99 5.14
CA ASN A 167 -3.82 24.92 4.12
C ASN A 167 -5.35 24.91 3.97
N GLY A 168 -5.97 26.08 4.09
CA GLY A 168 -7.42 26.26 4.00
C GLY A 168 -8.20 25.80 5.23
N SER A 169 -7.54 25.35 6.29
CA SER A 169 -8.20 24.93 7.53
C SER A 169 -8.30 26.06 8.56
N SER A 170 -9.19 25.88 9.55
CA SER A 170 -9.27 26.76 10.72
C SER A 170 -7.98 26.82 11.52
N TRP A 171 -7.16 25.77 11.51
CA TRP A 171 -5.88 25.72 12.18
C TRP A 171 -4.84 26.64 11.51
N GLN A 172 -4.86 26.77 10.20
CA GLN A 172 -4.01 27.72 9.50
C GLN A 172 -4.24 29.15 9.98
N ASP A 173 -5.52 29.51 10.19
CA ASP A 173 -5.87 30.84 10.69
C ASP A 173 -5.44 31.05 12.15
N GLN A 174 -5.51 29.99 12.98
CA GLN A 174 -5.00 30.05 14.35
C GLN A 174 -3.47 30.23 14.36
N VAL A 175 -2.75 29.50 13.52
CA VAL A 175 -1.29 29.64 13.41
C VAL A 175 -0.91 31.05 12.97
N ARG A 176 -1.61 31.61 11.97
CA ARG A 176 -1.35 32.99 11.50
C ARG A 176 -1.60 34.05 12.56
N ARG A 177 -2.58 33.83 13.45
CA ARG A 177 -2.91 34.75 14.54
C ARG A 177 -2.05 34.55 15.76
N GLY A 178 -1.76 33.28 16.12
CA GLY A 178 -1.03 32.94 17.35
C GLY A 178 0.49 32.94 17.23
N CYS A 179 1.01 32.87 16.00
CA CYS A 179 2.45 32.96 15.75
C CYS A 179 2.77 34.29 15.08
N PRO A 180 3.25 35.28 15.85
CA PRO A 180 3.64 36.59 15.29
C PRO A 180 4.79 36.40 14.31
N ARG A 181 4.68 37.02 13.13
CA ARG A 181 5.79 37.09 12.18
C ARG A 181 6.94 37.89 12.81
N ARG A 182 8.11 37.29 12.88
CA ARG A 182 9.34 37.96 13.32
C ARG A 182 9.98 38.68 12.15
#